data_3a2b4ee4af036f80fe1f746cb2452cf0
#
_entry.id   3a2b4ee4af036f80fe1f746cb2452cf0
#
_cell.length_a   1.000
_cell.length_b   1.000
_cell.length_c   1.000
_cell.angle_alpha   90.00
_cell.angle_beta   90.00
_cell.angle_gamma   90.00
#
_symmetry.space_group_name_H-M   'P 1'
#
loop_
_entity.id
_entity.type
_entity.pdbx_description
1 polymer ?
#
loop_
_entity_poly.entity_id
_entity_poly.type
_entity_poly.pdbx_seq_one_letter_code
_entity_poly.pdbx_strand_id
1 'polypeptide(L)'
;MISHVYRRIKLDEPAKTIIAAGGGGTWGYHYPEPRPLTNRERARLQSFPDDFIFKGSVTEVRRQIGNAVPPVGVRAVAKRLMPLFTGDYTPIDLQPEYDKMKAMNVKQRLEYVTSQMD
;
A
#
# COMPACT_ATOMS: atom_id res chain seq x y z
N MET A 1 -12.37 -22.23 -6.74
CA MET A 1 -10.90 -22.30 -6.94
C MET A 1 -10.24 -21.30 -6.00
N ILE A 2 -9.67 -21.77 -4.87
CA ILE A 2 -9.16 -20.92 -3.76
C ILE A 2 -7.63 -20.67 -3.93
N SER A 3 -7.14 -20.59 -5.15
CA SER A 3 -5.70 -20.62 -5.42
C SER A 3 -4.92 -19.31 -5.11
N HIS A 4 -5.62 -18.21 -4.79
CA HIS A 4 -4.97 -16.92 -4.55
C HIS A 4 -4.78 -16.58 -3.06
N VAL A 5 -5.42 -17.32 -2.17
CA VAL A 5 -5.52 -17.02 -0.74
C VAL A 5 -4.25 -17.41 0.03
N TYR A 6 -3.55 -18.46 -0.39
CA TYR A 6 -2.40 -19.04 0.31
C TYR A 6 -1.07 -18.81 -0.42
N ARG A 7 -0.91 -17.67 -1.10
CA ARG A 7 0.34 -17.37 -1.80
C ARG A 7 1.35 -16.69 -0.89
N ARG A 8 2.61 -17.07 -1.04
CA ARG A 8 3.73 -16.30 -0.48
C ARG A 8 3.86 -14.96 -1.19
N ILE A 9 4.20 -13.92 -0.42
CA ILE A 9 4.63 -12.66 -0.97
C ILE A 9 5.93 -12.92 -1.74
N LYS A 10 6.09 -12.29 -2.89
CA LYS A 10 7.32 -12.32 -3.64
C LYS A 10 8.18 -11.11 -3.28
N LEU A 11 9.50 -11.28 -3.37
CA LEU A 11 10.44 -10.22 -3.04
C LEU A 11 10.47 -9.09 -4.08
N ASP A 12 10.19 -9.44 -5.33
CA ASP A 12 10.30 -8.58 -6.51
C ASP A 12 8.94 -8.08 -7.04
N GLU A 13 7.86 -8.34 -6.31
CA GLU A 13 6.51 -7.91 -6.69
C GLU A 13 5.86 -7.12 -5.54
N PRO A 14 5.03 -6.12 -5.85
CA PRO A 14 4.21 -5.46 -4.84
C PRO A 14 3.31 -6.46 -4.11
N ALA A 15 3.15 -6.25 -2.80
CA ALA A 15 2.21 -7.05 -2.02
C ALA A 15 0.78 -6.85 -2.52
N LYS A 16 -0.03 -7.92 -2.44
CA LYS A 16 -1.45 -7.84 -2.75
C LYS A 16 -2.20 -7.05 -1.67
N THR A 17 -3.42 -6.67 -1.97
CA THR A 17 -4.31 -5.95 -1.07
C THR A 17 -4.34 -6.58 0.32
N ILE A 18 -4.07 -5.78 1.34
CA ILE A 18 -4.19 -6.17 2.74
C ILE A 18 -5.65 -6.00 3.14
N ILE A 19 -6.32 -7.10 3.44
CA ILE A 19 -7.75 -7.10 3.79
C ILE A 19 -7.99 -7.15 5.29
N ALA A 20 -9.09 -6.54 5.73
CA ALA A 20 -9.48 -6.46 7.14
C ALA A 20 -10.06 -7.76 7.69
N ALA A 21 -10.78 -8.50 6.85
CA ALA A 21 -11.49 -9.71 7.22
C ALA A 21 -10.69 -10.99 6.94
N GLY A 22 -11.09 -12.09 7.59
CA GLY A 22 -10.50 -13.40 7.40
C GLY A 22 -9.47 -13.77 8.47
N GLY A 23 -9.04 -15.02 8.48
CA GLY A 23 -8.06 -15.61 9.40
C GLY A 23 -6.99 -16.43 8.69
N GLY A 24 -5.87 -16.68 9.36
CA GLY A 24 -4.80 -17.55 8.85
C GLY A 24 -4.14 -17.03 7.58
N GLY A 25 -3.99 -17.89 6.58
CA GLY A 25 -3.24 -17.58 5.36
C GLY A 25 -3.95 -16.74 4.29
N THR A 26 -5.14 -16.18 4.58
CA THR A 26 -5.92 -15.42 3.59
C THR A 26 -5.22 -14.15 3.10
N TRP A 27 -4.18 -13.70 3.78
CA TRP A 27 -3.48 -12.43 3.46
C TRP A 27 -2.05 -12.59 2.95
N GLY A 28 -1.70 -13.82 2.60
CA GLY A 28 -0.37 -14.17 2.15
C GLY A 28 0.55 -14.66 3.26
N TYR A 29 1.54 -15.42 2.83
CA TYR A 29 2.59 -15.97 3.66
C TYR A 29 3.86 -15.16 3.51
N HIS A 30 4.63 -15.13 4.57
CA HIS A 30 5.94 -14.49 4.61
C HIS A 30 6.90 -15.11 3.59
N TYR A 31 7.80 -14.30 3.07
CA TYR A 31 8.95 -14.73 2.29
C TYR A 31 10.20 -14.54 3.16
N PRO A 32 11.04 -15.54 3.35
CA PRO A 32 10.99 -16.93 2.90
C PRO A 32 10.32 -17.92 3.88
N GLU A 33 9.85 -17.46 5.03
CA GLU A 33 9.38 -18.32 6.12
C GLU A 33 7.98 -18.91 5.83
N PRO A 34 7.72 -20.19 6.19
CA PRO A 34 6.41 -20.82 5.97
C PRO A 34 5.39 -20.46 7.06
N ARG A 35 5.13 -19.17 7.28
CA ARG A 35 4.18 -18.65 8.25
C ARG A 35 3.33 -17.51 7.68
N PRO A 36 2.14 -17.24 8.24
CA PRO A 36 1.37 -16.05 7.91
C PRO A 36 2.12 -14.78 8.31
N LEU A 37 1.80 -13.67 7.63
CA LEU A 37 2.28 -12.35 8.03
C LEU A 37 1.75 -11.96 9.41
N THR A 38 2.62 -11.39 10.23
CA THR A 38 2.25 -10.73 11.48
C THR A 38 1.48 -9.43 11.22
N ASN A 39 0.79 -8.90 12.23
CA ASN A 39 0.14 -7.61 12.11
C ASN A 39 1.15 -6.48 11.85
N ARG A 40 2.35 -6.55 12.43
CA ARG A 40 3.39 -5.53 12.19
C ARG A 40 3.90 -5.56 10.75
N GLU A 41 4.14 -6.73 10.18
CA GLU A 41 4.53 -6.87 8.78
C GLU A 41 3.45 -6.35 7.83
N ARG A 42 2.17 -6.59 8.13
CA ARG A 42 1.05 -6.01 7.38
C ARG A 42 0.98 -4.50 7.50
N ALA A 43 1.22 -3.96 8.69
CA ALA A 43 1.27 -2.52 8.91
C ALA A 43 2.40 -1.87 8.08
N ARG A 44 3.57 -2.50 8.00
CA ARG A 44 4.66 -2.07 7.14
C ARG A 44 4.27 -2.08 5.66
N LEU A 45 3.60 -3.13 5.19
CA LEU A 45 3.07 -3.21 3.81
C LEU A 45 2.03 -2.12 3.52
N GLN A 46 1.29 -1.67 4.54
CA GLN A 46 0.39 -0.53 4.48
C GLN A 46 1.11 0.81 4.75
N SER A 47 2.44 0.82 4.78
CA SER A 47 3.27 2.01 5.03
C SER A 47 3.06 2.71 6.38
N PHE A 48 2.58 2.00 7.41
CA PHE A 48 2.60 2.51 8.77
C PHE A 48 4.04 2.55 9.30
N PRO A 49 4.43 3.62 10.01
CA PRO A 49 5.72 3.65 10.68
C PRO A 49 5.80 2.62 11.80
N ASP A 50 7.01 2.18 12.14
CA ASP A 50 7.21 1.09 13.10
C ASP A 50 6.86 1.48 14.55
N ASP A 51 6.90 2.75 14.87
CA ASP A 51 6.52 3.33 16.16
C ASP A 51 5.00 3.53 16.31
N PHE A 52 4.22 3.33 15.25
CA PHE A 52 2.77 3.45 15.33
C PHE A 52 2.17 2.34 16.19
N ILE A 53 1.49 2.72 17.27
CA ILE A 53 0.92 1.81 18.25
C ILE A 53 -0.56 1.55 17.94
N PHE A 54 -0.87 0.32 17.55
CA PHE A 54 -2.23 -0.16 17.44
C PHE A 54 -2.74 -0.62 18.80
N LYS A 55 -4.00 -0.33 19.12
CA LYS A 55 -4.64 -0.76 20.38
C LYS A 55 -5.77 -1.75 20.09
N GLY A 56 -6.00 -2.68 21.02
CA GLY A 56 -7.04 -3.69 20.95
C GLY A 56 -6.50 -5.11 20.79
N SER A 57 -7.39 -6.06 20.58
CA SER A 57 -7.03 -7.47 20.34
C SER A 57 -6.31 -7.64 19.02
N VAL A 58 -5.63 -8.78 18.85
CA VAL A 58 -4.94 -9.16 17.59
C VAL A 58 -5.88 -9.03 16.38
N THR A 59 -7.15 -9.41 16.54
CA THR A 59 -8.17 -9.32 15.48
C THR A 59 -8.58 -7.88 15.20
N GLU A 60 -8.72 -7.05 16.23
CA GLU A 60 -9.02 -5.62 16.08
C GLU A 60 -7.89 -4.88 15.36
N VAL A 61 -6.64 -5.11 15.77
CA VAL A 61 -5.47 -4.55 15.10
C VAL A 61 -5.43 -4.94 13.62
N ARG A 62 -5.74 -6.19 13.33
CA ARG A 62 -5.82 -6.70 11.97
C ARG A 62 -6.87 -5.96 11.14
N ARG A 63 -8.05 -5.74 11.72
CA ARG A 63 -9.15 -4.99 11.09
C ARG A 63 -8.76 -3.53 10.85
N GLN A 64 -8.11 -2.88 11.81
CA GLN A 64 -7.62 -1.50 11.68
C GLN A 64 -6.65 -1.38 10.50
N ILE A 65 -5.67 -2.28 10.42
CA ILE A 65 -4.67 -2.27 9.34
C ILE A 65 -5.33 -2.47 7.97
N GLY A 66 -6.23 -3.43 7.85
CA GLY A 66 -6.87 -3.75 6.57
C GLY A 66 -7.87 -2.69 6.08
N ASN A 67 -8.48 -1.92 7.01
CA ASN A 67 -9.38 -0.81 6.68
C ASN A 67 -8.63 0.51 6.43
N ALA A 68 -7.36 0.58 6.77
CA ALA A 68 -6.59 1.80 6.64
C ALA A 68 -6.27 2.12 5.17
N VAL A 69 -6.26 3.40 4.85
CA VAL A 69 -5.62 3.89 3.64
C VAL A 69 -4.12 4.06 3.94
N PRO A 70 -3.21 3.59 3.07
CA PRO A 70 -1.78 3.69 3.32
C PRO A 70 -1.31 5.13 3.56
N PRO A 71 -0.67 5.45 4.71
CA PRO A 71 -0.30 6.83 5.06
C PRO A 71 0.57 7.53 4.02
N VAL A 72 1.52 6.82 3.42
CA VAL A 72 2.38 7.38 2.36
C VAL A 72 1.57 7.71 1.11
N GLY A 73 0.64 6.83 0.71
CA GLY A 73 -0.25 7.06 -0.42
C GLY A 73 -1.17 8.27 -0.20
N VAL A 74 -1.80 8.35 0.98
CA VAL A 74 -2.65 9.51 1.34
C VAL A 74 -1.84 10.81 1.34
N ARG A 75 -0.61 10.79 1.86
CA ARG A 75 0.26 11.98 1.87
C ARG A 75 0.51 12.50 0.44
N ALA A 76 0.78 11.62 -0.51
CA ALA A 76 0.99 12.00 -1.90
C ALA A 76 -0.27 12.65 -2.51
N VAL A 77 -1.44 12.05 -2.27
CA VAL A 77 -2.73 12.61 -2.70
C VAL A 77 -2.99 13.96 -2.04
N ALA A 78 -2.81 14.06 -0.72
CA ALA A 78 -3.02 15.29 0.03
C ALA A 78 -2.11 16.43 -0.46
N LYS A 79 -0.84 16.16 -0.71
CA LYS A 79 0.08 17.16 -1.28
C LYS A 79 -0.42 17.72 -2.62
N ARG A 80 -1.04 16.90 -3.46
CA ARG A 80 -1.61 17.34 -4.76
C ARG A 80 -2.92 18.12 -4.59
N LEU A 81 -3.68 17.85 -3.53
CA LEU A 81 -4.93 18.54 -3.22
C LEU A 81 -4.70 19.88 -2.49
N MET A 82 -3.62 20.04 -1.75
CA MET A 82 -3.35 21.25 -0.95
C MET A 82 -3.43 22.55 -1.75
N PRO A 83 -2.90 22.67 -3.00
CA PRO A 83 -3.02 23.88 -3.78
C PRO A 83 -4.47 24.32 -4.06
N LEU A 84 -5.41 23.39 -4.08
CA LEU A 84 -6.85 23.73 -4.22
C LEU A 84 -7.39 24.54 -3.04
N PHE A 85 -6.84 24.31 -1.83
CA PHE A 85 -7.25 24.98 -0.61
C PHE A 85 -6.46 26.26 -0.34
N THR A 86 -5.23 26.37 -0.86
CA THR A 86 -4.39 27.56 -0.72
C THR A 86 -4.61 28.61 -1.79
N GLY A 87 -5.41 28.30 -2.82
CA GLY A 87 -5.66 29.19 -3.96
C GLY A 87 -4.56 29.19 -5.02
N ASP A 88 -3.52 28.39 -4.87
CA ASP A 88 -2.38 28.29 -5.81
C ASP A 88 -2.62 27.23 -6.90
N TYR A 89 -3.88 26.90 -7.15
CA TYR A 89 -4.23 25.86 -8.10
C TYR A 89 -4.06 26.30 -9.53
N THR A 90 -3.13 25.69 -10.24
CA THR A 90 -3.09 25.65 -11.70
C THR A 90 -3.61 24.29 -12.19
N PRO A 91 -4.60 24.24 -13.09
CA PRO A 91 -5.04 22.98 -13.67
C PRO A 91 -3.85 22.23 -14.28
N ILE A 92 -3.60 21.01 -13.79
CA ILE A 92 -2.54 20.16 -14.35
C ILE A 92 -3.20 19.22 -15.33
N ASP A 93 -2.77 19.25 -16.58
CA ASP A 93 -3.11 18.21 -17.54
C ASP A 93 -2.30 16.94 -17.18
N LEU A 94 -3.00 15.96 -16.62
CA LEU A 94 -2.40 14.67 -16.25
C LEU A 94 -2.34 13.68 -17.41
N GLN A 95 -2.89 14.01 -18.58
CA GLN A 95 -2.95 13.07 -19.70
C GLN A 95 -1.58 12.66 -20.21
N PRO A 96 -0.60 13.57 -20.38
CA PRO A 96 0.74 13.19 -20.82
C PRO A 96 1.47 12.27 -19.80
N GLU A 97 1.28 12.54 -18.49
CA GLU A 97 1.86 11.71 -17.42
C GLU A 97 1.21 10.31 -17.40
N TYR A 98 -0.11 10.25 -17.55
CA TYR A 98 -0.85 9.01 -17.63
C TYR A 98 -0.39 8.14 -18.82
N ASP A 99 -0.25 8.73 -20.00
CA ASP A 99 0.17 8.02 -21.20
C ASP A 99 1.61 7.50 -21.05
N LYS A 100 2.50 8.28 -20.46
CA LYS A 100 3.85 7.87 -20.10
C LYS A 100 3.84 6.67 -19.15
N MET A 101 3.06 6.74 -18.07
CA MET A 101 2.96 5.65 -17.10
C MET A 101 2.31 4.40 -17.68
N LYS A 102 1.37 4.55 -18.61
CA LYS A 102 0.72 3.42 -19.28
C LYS A 102 1.69 2.58 -20.11
N ALA A 103 2.70 3.21 -20.70
CA ALA A 103 3.74 2.53 -21.48
C ALA A 103 4.79 1.81 -20.60
N MET A 104 4.84 2.09 -19.29
CA MET A 104 5.84 1.51 -18.36
C MET A 104 5.37 0.17 -17.79
N ASN A 105 6.31 -0.74 -17.53
CA ASN A 105 6.07 -1.92 -16.71
C ASN A 105 5.94 -1.56 -15.23
N VAL A 106 5.53 -2.52 -14.38
CA VAL A 106 5.26 -2.28 -12.94
C VAL A 106 6.47 -1.74 -12.20
N LYS A 107 7.67 -2.27 -12.47
CA LYS A 107 8.92 -1.84 -11.83
C LYS A 107 9.25 -0.39 -12.20
N GLN A 108 9.18 -0.06 -13.47
CA GLN A 108 9.42 1.31 -13.96
C GLN A 108 8.41 2.32 -13.40
N ARG A 109 7.13 1.94 -13.27
CA ARG A 109 6.11 2.81 -12.63
C ARG A 109 6.45 3.07 -11.17
N LEU A 110 6.89 2.06 -10.44
CA LEU A 110 7.26 2.20 -9.05
C LEU A 110 8.46 3.16 -8.88
N GLU A 111 9.50 2.96 -9.67
CA GLU A 111 10.69 3.83 -9.69
C GLU A 111 10.32 5.27 -10.04
N TYR A 112 9.46 5.45 -11.06
CA TYR A 112 8.98 6.76 -11.48
C TYR A 112 8.20 7.47 -10.37
N VAL A 113 7.22 6.80 -9.76
CA VAL A 113 6.42 7.37 -8.66
C VAL A 113 7.30 7.72 -7.46
N THR A 114 8.25 6.85 -7.10
CA THR A 114 9.19 7.10 -5.99
C THR A 114 10.03 8.35 -6.25
N SER A 115 10.52 8.54 -7.48
CA SER A 115 11.32 9.71 -7.86
C SER A 115 10.54 11.05 -7.84
N GLN A 116 9.21 11.02 -7.80
CA GLN A 116 8.36 12.21 -7.71
C GLN A 116 7.94 12.55 -6.26
N MET A 117 8.35 11.73 -5.30
CA MET A 117 7.96 11.89 -3.89
C MET A 117 9.00 12.66 -3.05
N ASP A 118 10.19 12.87 -3.59
CA ASP A 118 11.26 13.71 -3.01
C ASP A 118 11.04 15.18 -3.39
#